data_d5d33f163af27063f2a31c38fd1689ec
#
_entry.id   d5d33f163af27063f2a31c38fd1689ec
#
_cell.length_a   1.000
_cell.length_b   1.000
_cell.length_c   1.000
_cell.angle_alpha   90.00
_cell.angle_beta   90.00
_cell.angle_gamma   90.00
#
_symmetry.space_group_name_H-M   'P 1'
#
loop_
_entity.id
_entity.type
_entity.pdbx_description
1 polymer ?
#
loop_
_entity_poly.entity_id
_entity_poly.type
_entity_poly.pdbx_seq_one_letter_code
_entity_poly.pdbx_strand_id
1 'polypeptide(L)'
;MKKIIVIGAGIGGLSAGIYARKNGYDATLYESHFLPGGMCTAWRRNGFTFEGCLHFIGIVGSSPEHMYYRVWKELGVMPDTVMINHDICHTFHDKSGRTLNLFTDADMLEKELLSLSPADAKEIKALRSAVKRYSCFVRTAGKNPFRFIANVAGILAGIPLLKKYGALNIADYAGRYEDPLIRYAFNNLCIYSDFPCTTLFFFLAGFHLRSSGYPQGSSLAFASTIERTFLELNGKIEYRKKVKRIVVKDGQATGIELDDGTLEKADIIISAADGHATLFDMLDDKFTTPTLRERYETHPVFPPFIQVSLGVNRDMSGTPHSLNVQTAVPFEIAGRTRQALWYQHFAFDTTLAPPGKTPIVVLYPSDLAWWEKLGYASEEYQAEKKKILDETIVQLEQVLPGISPQIETSDVATPFTTLRYTHNWKAGLGFMMRKDIAEEMFMKPQYTLPGLENFYMVGQWVKGLGVPMAAIAGKEVIQKICKADRRKFKAE
;
A
#
# COMPACT_ATOMS: atom_id res chain seq x y z
N MET A 1 -7.87 10.27 -33.02
CA MET A 1 -7.95 9.79 -31.61
C MET A 1 -7.04 10.67 -30.79
N LYS A 2 -7.52 11.26 -29.66
CA LYS A 2 -6.64 12.08 -28.82
C LYS A 2 -5.55 11.21 -28.21
N LYS A 3 -4.31 11.71 -28.22
CA LYS A 3 -3.13 11.08 -27.63
C LYS A 3 -3.02 11.48 -26.13
N ILE A 4 -2.93 10.49 -25.27
CA ILE A 4 -2.67 10.67 -23.82
C ILE A 4 -1.29 10.12 -23.50
N ILE A 5 -0.44 10.93 -22.88
CA ILE A 5 0.78 10.44 -22.25
C ILE A 5 0.54 10.32 -20.75
N VAL A 6 0.90 9.16 -20.20
CA VAL A 6 0.90 8.90 -18.76
C VAL A 6 2.35 8.77 -18.29
N ILE A 7 2.73 9.54 -17.28
CA ILE A 7 4.06 9.50 -16.67
C ILE A 7 4.03 8.53 -15.50
N GLY A 8 4.73 7.41 -15.62
CA GLY A 8 4.79 6.34 -14.62
C GLY A 8 3.83 5.18 -14.90
N ALA A 9 4.36 3.95 -14.81
CA ALA A 9 3.60 2.69 -14.94
C ALA A 9 3.33 2.02 -13.58
N GLY A 10 3.19 2.81 -12.51
CA GLY A 10 2.62 2.37 -11.25
C GLY A 10 1.14 2.04 -11.40
N ILE A 11 0.51 1.49 -10.36
CA ILE A 11 -0.91 1.08 -10.39
C ILE A 11 -1.85 2.20 -10.86
N GLY A 12 -1.59 3.45 -10.44
CA GLY A 12 -2.39 4.61 -10.86
C GLY A 12 -2.26 4.91 -12.36
N GLY A 13 -1.04 4.83 -12.90
CA GLY A 13 -0.77 5.06 -14.32
C GLY A 13 -1.31 3.94 -15.20
N LEU A 14 -1.09 2.67 -14.82
CA LEU A 14 -1.67 1.52 -15.51
C LEU A 14 -3.20 1.59 -15.55
N SER A 15 -3.83 1.94 -14.42
CA SER A 15 -5.28 2.13 -14.35
C SER A 15 -5.75 3.25 -15.29
N ALA A 16 -5.11 4.42 -15.25
CA ALA A 16 -5.44 5.52 -16.17
C ALA A 16 -5.29 5.10 -17.64
N GLY A 17 -4.20 4.40 -17.97
CA GLY A 17 -3.96 3.86 -19.31
C GLY A 17 -5.05 2.91 -19.80
N ILE A 18 -5.44 1.93 -18.98
CA ILE A 18 -6.50 0.96 -19.29
C ILE A 18 -7.83 1.68 -19.57
N TYR A 19 -8.25 2.57 -18.67
CA TYR A 19 -9.49 3.30 -18.87
C TYR A 19 -9.42 4.27 -20.05
N ALA A 20 -8.26 4.86 -20.33
CA ALA A 20 -8.05 5.67 -21.53
C ALA A 20 -8.26 4.84 -22.81
N ARG A 21 -7.64 3.66 -22.90
CA ARG A 21 -7.81 2.76 -24.05
C ARG A 21 -9.27 2.30 -24.23
N LYS A 22 -9.93 1.88 -23.13
CA LYS A 22 -11.35 1.48 -23.15
C LYS A 22 -12.28 2.61 -23.63
N ASN A 23 -11.87 3.88 -23.47
CA ASN A 23 -12.64 5.05 -23.88
C ASN A 23 -12.18 5.66 -25.22
N GLY A 24 -11.35 4.96 -25.98
CA GLY A 24 -10.97 5.36 -27.34
C GLY A 24 -9.93 6.48 -27.38
N TYR A 25 -9.08 6.59 -26.37
CA TYR A 25 -7.88 7.43 -26.39
C TYR A 25 -6.66 6.60 -26.78
N ASP A 26 -5.68 7.24 -27.40
CA ASP A 26 -4.38 6.63 -27.69
C ASP A 26 -3.45 6.89 -26.52
N ALA A 27 -3.27 5.88 -25.65
CA ALA A 27 -2.51 6.01 -24.40
C ALA A 27 -1.13 5.36 -24.51
N THR A 28 -0.10 6.11 -24.18
CA THR A 28 1.29 5.63 -24.01
C THR A 28 1.76 5.98 -22.60
N LEU A 29 2.32 4.98 -21.90
CA LEU A 29 2.95 5.15 -20.59
C LEU A 29 4.46 5.29 -20.76
N TYR A 30 5.09 6.20 -20.00
CA TYR A 30 6.55 6.36 -19.91
C TYR A 30 7.00 6.02 -18.51
N GLU A 31 7.83 4.98 -18.38
CA GLU A 31 8.28 4.45 -17.10
C GLU A 31 9.81 4.51 -16.98
N SER A 32 10.31 5.07 -15.89
CA SER A 32 11.75 5.19 -15.64
C SER A 32 12.41 3.85 -15.31
N HIS A 33 11.69 2.95 -14.68
CA HIS A 33 12.13 1.60 -14.33
C HIS A 33 11.96 0.64 -15.53
N PHE A 34 12.36 -0.61 -15.36
CA PHE A 34 12.19 -1.68 -16.37
C PHE A 34 11.06 -2.65 -16.02
N LEU A 35 10.31 -2.40 -14.94
CA LEU A 35 9.18 -3.19 -14.45
C LEU A 35 7.97 -2.30 -14.16
N PRO A 36 6.74 -2.83 -14.31
CA PRO A 36 5.52 -2.14 -13.94
C PRO A 36 5.30 -2.16 -12.42
N GLY A 37 4.29 -1.42 -11.97
CA GLY A 37 3.74 -1.49 -10.62
C GLY A 37 4.24 -0.40 -9.67
N GLY A 38 5.38 0.24 -9.95
CA GLY A 38 5.98 1.23 -9.05
C GLY A 38 6.31 0.62 -7.69
N MET A 39 5.65 1.07 -6.62
CA MET A 39 5.81 0.49 -5.27
C MET A 39 5.19 -0.92 -5.13
N CYS A 40 4.22 -1.28 -5.99
CA CYS A 40 3.61 -2.62 -6.00
C CYS A 40 4.51 -3.59 -6.76
N THR A 41 5.55 -4.07 -6.10
CA THR A 41 6.66 -4.82 -6.73
C THR A 41 7.15 -5.99 -5.86
N ALA A 42 7.97 -6.85 -6.45
CA ALA A 42 8.73 -7.91 -5.81
C ALA A 42 10.02 -8.13 -6.60
N TRP A 43 11.00 -8.81 -6.01
CA TRP A 43 12.27 -9.11 -6.71
C TRP A 43 12.78 -10.50 -6.38
N ARG A 44 13.63 -11.04 -7.26
CA ARG A 44 14.17 -12.39 -7.13
C ARG A 44 15.63 -12.40 -6.73
N ARG A 45 16.00 -13.35 -5.84
CA ARG A 45 17.38 -13.72 -5.48
C ARG A 45 17.47 -15.23 -5.29
N ASN A 46 18.36 -15.88 -6.01
CA ASN A 46 18.68 -17.31 -5.84
C ASN A 46 17.44 -18.23 -5.76
N GLY A 47 16.44 -18.01 -6.64
CA GLY A 47 15.22 -18.80 -6.68
C GLY A 47 14.10 -18.36 -5.73
N PHE A 48 14.36 -17.44 -4.81
CA PHE A 48 13.36 -16.85 -3.93
C PHE A 48 12.81 -15.55 -4.53
N THR A 49 11.51 -15.34 -4.37
CA THR A 49 10.84 -14.07 -4.67
C THR A 49 10.54 -13.36 -3.35
N PHE A 50 11.04 -12.16 -3.18
CA PHE A 50 10.81 -11.32 -2.01
C PHE A 50 9.71 -10.32 -2.28
N GLU A 51 8.65 -10.38 -1.47
CA GLU A 51 7.52 -9.46 -1.52
C GLU A 51 7.95 -8.05 -1.10
N GLY A 52 7.60 -7.04 -1.90
CA GLY A 52 8.02 -5.65 -1.66
C GLY A 52 6.91 -4.68 -1.31
N CYS A 53 5.64 -5.11 -1.34
CA CYS A 53 4.50 -4.21 -1.13
C CYS A 53 3.42 -4.79 -0.22
N LEU A 54 2.91 -5.99 -0.55
CA LEU A 54 1.82 -6.61 0.17
C LEU A 54 2.36 -7.49 1.30
N HIS A 55 2.11 -7.05 2.51
CA HIS A 55 2.55 -7.76 3.71
C HIS A 55 1.34 -8.40 4.40
N PHE A 56 1.03 -8.05 5.66
CA PHE A 56 -0.11 -8.63 6.39
C PHE A 56 -1.49 -8.17 5.86
N ILE A 57 -1.54 -7.05 5.16
CA ILE A 57 -2.73 -6.60 4.43
C ILE A 57 -2.51 -6.88 2.95
N GLY A 58 -3.35 -7.74 2.39
CA GLY A 58 -3.38 -8.03 0.96
C GLY A 58 -4.11 -6.96 0.15
N ILE A 59 -4.61 -7.33 -1.01
CA ILE A 59 -5.38 -6.44 -1.88
C ILE A 59 -6.78 -6.22 -1.32
N VAL A 60 -7.04 -5.01 -0.83
CA VAL A 60 -8.38 -4.60 -0.40
C VAL A 60 -9.33 -4.58 -1.59
N GLY A 61 -10.45 -5.27 -1.45
CA GLY A 61 -11.41 -5.46 -2.54
C GLY A 61 -11.25 -6.77 -3.30
N SER A 62 -10.55 -7.76 -2.74
CA SER A 62 -10.34 -9.07 -3.36
C SER A 62 -11.59 -9.97 -3.37
N SER A 63 -12.66 -9.60 -2.69
CA SER A 63 -13.93 -10.34 -2.68
C SER A 63 -15.04 -9.61 -3.46
N PRO A 64 -15.92 -10.34 -4.19
CA PRO A 64 -17.07 -9.76 -4.88
C PRO A 64 -18.02 -8.94 -4.02
N GLU A 65 -18.00 -9.16 -2.72
CA GLU A 65 -18.82 -8.41 -1.77
C GLU A 65 -18.28 -7.00 -1.48
N HIS A 66 -17.02 -6.71 -1.81
CA HIS A 66 -16.38 -5.44 -1.53
C HIS A 66 -16.59 -4.42 -2.66
N MET A 67 -16.78 -3.15 -2.28
CA MET A 67 -17.03 -2.07 -3.25
C MET A 67 -15.90 -1.87 -4.30
N TYR A 68 -14.66 -2.23 -3.96
CA TYR A 68 -13.49 -2.10 -4.87
C TYR A 68 -13.29 -3.29 -5.80
N TYR A 69 -13.98 -4.43 -5.59
CA TYR A 69 -13.83 -5.62 -6.44
C TYR A 69 -14.05 -5.32 -7.92
N ARG A 70 -15.03 -4.45 -8.20
CA ARG A 70 -15.35 -4.06 -9.58
C ARG A 70 -14.16 -3.39 -10.27
N VAL A 71 -13.37 -2.58 -9.56
CA VAL A 71 -12.18 -1.94 -10.13
C VAL A 71 -11.17 -3.00 -10.55
N TRP A 72 -10.90 -3.99 -9.69
CA TRP A 72 -9.98 -5.08 -10.02
C TRP A 72 -10.44 -5.94 -11.18
N LYS A 73 -11.75 -6.18 -11.29
CA LYS A 73 -12.35 -6.84 -12.45
C LYS A 73 -12.16 -6.01 -13.73
N GLU A 74 -12.42 -4.73 -13.67
CA GLU A 74 -12.27 -3.80 -14.80
C GLU A 74 -10.79 -3.67 -15.25
N LEU A 75 -9.84 -3.86 -14.33
CA LEU A 75 -8.39 -3.87 -14.62
C LEU A 75 -7.85 -5.25 -15.02
N GLY A 76 -8.70 -6.27 -15.17
CA GLY A 76 -8.31 -7.60 -15.62
C GLY A 76 -7.66 -8.49 -14.55
N VAL A 77 -7.73 -8.11 -13.28
CA VAL A 77 -7.16 -8.91 -12.18
C VAL A 77 -8.14 -9.98 -11.73
N MET A 78 -9.41 -9.63 -11.57
CA MET A 78 -10.46 -10.54 -11.10
C MET A 78 -11.35 -11.02 -12.24
N PRO A 79 -11.85 -12.26 -12.17
CA PRO A 79 -11.76 -13.23 -11.06
C PRO A 79 -10.54 -14.17 -11.11
N ASP A 80 -9.66 -14.06 -12.09
CA ASP A 80 -8.68 -15.10 -12.44
C ASP A 80 -7.48 -15.17 -11.48
N THR A 81 -7.20 -14.10 -10.72
CA THR A 81 -6.14 -14.11 -9.73
C THR A 81 -6.58 -14.85 -8.46
N VAL A 82 -5.84 -15.88 -8.09
CA VAL A 82 -6.07 -16.60 -6.83
C VAL A 82 -5.73 -15.68 -5.65
N MET A 83 -6.71 -15.46 -4.76
CA MET A 83 -6.55 -14.66 -3.55
C MET A 83 -6.48 -15.54 -2.32
N ILE A 84 -5.35 -15.51 -1.63
CA ILE A 84 -5.11 -16.27 -0.41
C ILE A 84 -5.61 -15.44 0.78
N ASN A 85 -6.59 -15.96 1.51
CA ASN A 85 -7.15 -15.35 2.70
C ASN A 85 -6.79 -16.15 3.93
N HIS A 86 -6.22 -15.50 4.93
CA HIS A 86 -5.85 -16.10 6.20
C HIS A 86 -6.99 -16.01 7.22
N ASP A 87 -7.05 -16.94 8.16
CA ASP A 87 -7.98 -16.88 9.29
C ASP A 87 -7.41 -16.02 10.44
N ILE A 88 -6.08 -15.98 10.56
CA ILE A 88 -5.34 -15.10 11.46
C ILE A 88 -4.52 -14.14 10.59
N CYS A 89 -4.77 -12.84 10.69
CA CYS A 89 -4.04 -11.86 9.91
C CYS A 89 -2.70 -11.48 10.54
N HIS A 90 -2.59 -11.55 11.87
CA HIS A 90 -1.37 -11.22 12.60
C HIS A 90 -1.34 -11.88 13.98
N THR A 91 -0.18 -12.27 14.44
CA THR A 91 0.02 -12.83 15.78
C THR A 91 0.98 -11.94 16.59
N PHE A 92 0.63 -11.67 17.84
CA PHE A 92 1.44 -10.91 18.77
C PHE A 92 1.93 -11.79 19.92
N HIS A 93 3.22 -11.69 20.24
CA HIS A 93 3.82 -12.32 21.41
C HIS A 93 4.37 -11.25 22.34
N ASP A 94 4.00 -11.28 23.60
CA ASP A 94 4.62 -10.40 24.59
C ASP A 94 5.86 -11.04 25.27
N LYS A 95 6.55 -10.23 26.07
CA LYS A 95 7.78 -10.67 26.79
C LYS A 95 7.51 -11.78 27.82
N SER A 96 6.27 -11.98 28.25
CA SER A 96 5.88 -13.02 29.20
C SER A 96 5.51 -14.35 28.53
N GLY A 97 5.55 -14.38 27.19
CA GLY A 97 5.19 -15.57 26.39
C GLY A 97 3.68 -15.69 26.08
N ARG A 98 2.86 -14.70 26.46
CA ARG A 98 1.45 -14.69 26.07
C ARG A 98 1.33 -14.43 24.59
N THR A 99 0.32 -15.03 24.00
CA THR A 99 0.03 -14.91 22.56
C THR A 99 -1.37 -14.33 22.36
N LEU A 100 -1.48 -13.42 21.40
CA LEU A 100 -2.75 -12.92 20.88
C LEU A 100 -2.78 -13.14 19.36
N ASN A 101 -3.75 -13.94 18.90
CA ASN A 101 -4.02 -14.14 17.48
C ASN A 101 -5.10 -13.15 17.01
N LEU A 102 -4.76 -12.30 16.07
CA LEU A 102 -5.74 -11.39 15.50
C LEU A 102 -6.51 -12.10 14.39
N PHE A 103 -7.63 -12.71 14.78
CA PHE A 103 -8.52 -13.40 13.85
C PHE A 103 -9.18 -12.41 12.88
N THR A 104 -9.31 -12.82 11.62
CA THR A 104 -10.01 -12.05 10.58
C THR A 104 -11.52 -12.07 10.77
N ASP A 105 -12.09 -13.14 11.32
CA ASP A 105 -13.50 -13.20 11.69
C ASP A 105 -13.77 -12.48 13.00
N ALA A 106 -14.76 -11.57 13.02
CA ALA A 106 -15.07 -10.75 14.18
C ALA A 106 -15.57 -11.53 15.40
N ASP A 107 -16.23 -12.68 15.22
CA ASP A 107 -16.72 -13.53 16.31
C ASP A 107 -15.58 -14.35 16.92
N MET A 108 -14.65 -14.82 16.08
CA MET A 108 -13.43 -15.50 16.55
C MET A 108 -12.51 -14.52 17.27
N LEU A 109 -12.38 -13.28 16.76
CA LEU A 109 -11.61 -12.21 17.40
C LEU A 109 -12.18 -11.88 18.79
N GLU A 110 -13.51 -11.77 18.91
CA GLU A 110 -14.16 -11.56 20.23
C GLU A 110 -13.80 -12.67 21.21
N LYS A 111 -13.86 -13.93 20.79
CA LYS A 111 -13.51 -15.09 21.65
C LYS A 111 -12.08 -15.05 22.12
N GLU A 112 -11.14 -14.78 21.20
CA GLU A 112 -9.71 -14.66 21.51
C GLU A 112 -9.45 -13.57 22.54
N LEU A 113 -9.97 -12.36 22.30
CA LEU A 113 -9.80 -11.24 23.22
C LEU A 113 -10.43 -11.47 24.60
N LEU A 114 -11.63 -12.08 24.65
CA LEU A 114 -12.29 -12.43 25.90
C LEU A 114 -11.53 -13.49 26.70
N SER A 115 -10.84 -14.42 26.03
CA SER A 115 -9.99 -15.42 26.71
C SER A 115 -8.77 -14.78 27.38
N LEU A 116 -8.24 -13.70 26.78
CA LEU A 116 -7.10 -12.96 27.32
C LEU A 116 -7.50 -11.96 28.40
N SER A 117 -8.63 -11.27 28.23
CA SER A 117 -9.08 -10.22 29.14
C SER A 117 -10.61 -10.22 29.32
N PRO A 118 -11.15 -11.03 30.23
CA PRO A 118 -12.57 -10.93 30.61
C PRO A 118 -12.97 -9.56 31.17
N ALA A 119 -12.02 -8.82 31.77
CA ALA A 119 -12.24 -7.48 32.31
C ALA A 119 -12.62 -6.47 31.19
N ASP A 120 -12.07 -6.64 29.99
CA ASP A 120 -12.34 -5.81 28.82
C ASP A 120 -13.61 -6.19 28.05
N ALA A 121 -14.47 -7.06 28.57
CA ALA A 121 -15.61 -7.66 27.86
C ALA A 121 -16.54 -6.62 27.22
N LYS A 122 -16.72 -5.45 27.82
CA LYS A 122 -17.57 -4.38 27.29
C LYS A 122 -16.98 -3.80 25.99
N GLU A 123 -15.69 -3.46 26.00
CA GLU A 123 -15.00 -2.87 24.83
C GLU A 123 -14.80 -3.93 23.73
N ILE A 124 -14.54 -5.19 24.09
CA ILE A 124 -14.41 -6.32 23.15
C ILE A 124 -15.72 -6.56 22.38
N LYS A 125 -16.87 -6.61 23.07
CA LYS A 125 -18.19 -6.73 22.43
C LYS A 125 -18.51 -5.52 21.56
N ALA A 126 -18.09 -4.32 21.97
CA ALA A 126 -18.24 -3.11 21.19
C ALA A 126 -17.38 -3.14 19.92
N LEU A 127 -16.14 -3.66 20.01
CA LEU A 127 -15.25 -3.88 18.85
C LEU A 127 -15.90 -4.81 17.81
N ARG A 128 -16.33 -6.01 18.22
CA ARG A 128 -17.01 -6.95 17.34
C ARG A 128 -18.21 -6.30 16.62
N SER A 129 -19.05 -5.63 17.40
CA SER A 129 -20.23 -4.93 16.86
C SER A 129 -19.83 -3.83 15.86
N ALA A 130 -18.78 -3.08 16.15
CA ALA A 130 -18.25 -2.06 15.26
C ALA A 130 -17.71 -2.66 13.96
N VAL A 131 -16.88 -3.71 14.00
CA VAL A 131 -16.35 -4.41 12.83
C VAL A 131 -17.48 -4.86 11.90
N LYS A 132 -18.50 -5.53 12.44
CA LYS A 132 -19.66 -5.98 11.65
C LYS A 132 -20.46 -4.83 11.03
N ARG A 133 -20.58 -3.71 11.71
CA ARG A 133 -21.26 -2.51 11.14
C ARG A 133 -20.40 -1.80 10.12
N TYR A 134 -19.09 -1.68 10.36
CA TYR A 134 -18.17 -1.11 9.36
C TYR A 134 -18.14 -1.94 8.07
N SER A 135 -18.39 -3.24 8.12
CA SER A 135 -18.53 -4.08 6.94
C SER A 135 -19.63 -3.59 5.99
N CYS A 136 -20.67 -2.92 6.49
CA CYS A 136 -21.71 -2.34 5.63
C CYS A 136 -21.19 -1.15 4.80
N PHE A 137 -20.19 -0.39 5.27
CA PHE A 137 -19.62 0.74 4.52
C PHE A 137 -18.75 0.29 3.36
N VAL A 138 -18.07 -0.86 3.51
CA VAL A 138 -17.16 -1.37 2.48
C VAL A 138 -17.83 -2.38 1.55
N ARG A 139 -19.02 -2.89 1.91
CA ARG A 139 -19.77 -3.86 1.14
C ARG A 139 -20.44 -3.21 -0.07
N THR A 140 -20.41 -3.87 -1.21
CA THR A 140 -21.23 -3.46 -2.37
C THR A 140 -22.68 -3.82 -2.15
N ALA A 141 -23.58 -2.90 -2.51
CA ALA A 141 -25.02 -3.14 -2.41
C ALA A 141 -25.54 -4.23 -3.37
N GLY A 142 -24.77 -4.53 -4.43
CA GLY A 142 -25.17 -5.50 -5.46
C GLY A 142 -26.46 -5.10 -6.21
N LYS A 143 -26.98 -6.01 -7.06
CA LYS A 143 -28.23 -5.81 -7.79
C LYS A 143 -29.48 -6.32 -7.05
N ASN A 144 -29.30 -7.00 -5.91
CA ASN A 144 -30.41 -7.54 -5.14
C ASN A 144 -31.05 -6.44 -4.27
N PRO A 145 -32.35 -6.10 -4.47
CA PRO A 145 -33.01 -5.00 -3.76
C PRO A 145 -33.07 -5.18 -2.24
N PHE A 146 -33.22 -6.41 -1.75
CA PHE A 146 -33.21 -6.68 -0.31
C PHE A 146 -31.84 -6.47 0.31
N ARG A 147 -30.76 -6.90 -0.37
CA ARG A 147 -29.38 -6.61 0.05
C ARG A 147 -29.08 -5.12 -0.01
N PHE A 148 -29.60 -4.41 -0.99
CA PHE A 148 -29.47 -2.95 -1.08
C PHE A 148 -30.10 -2.26 0.13
N ILE A 149 -31.34 -2.58 0.45
CA ILE A 149 -32.06 -2.02 1.61
C ILE A 149 -31.31 -2.36 2.93
N ALA A 150 -30.90 -3.61 3.11
CA ALA A 150 -30.14 -4.04 4.27
C ALA A 150 -28.81 -3.31 4.40
N ASN A 151 -28.10 -3.08 3.30
CA ASN A 151 -26.85 -2.35 3.28
C ASN A 151 -27.05 -0.87 3.65
N VAL A 152 -28.04 -0.21 3.07
CA VAL A 152 -28.38 1.20 3.39
C VAL A 152 -28.76 1.32 4.87
N ALA A 153 -29.59 0.43 5.39
CA ALA A 153 -29.94 0.41 6.82
C ALA A 153 -28.69 0.21 7.71
N GLY A 154 -27.79 -0.69 7.30
CA GLY A 154 -26.52 -0.92 7.98
C GLY A 154 -25.60 0.31 7.98
N ILE A 155 -25.52 1.02 6.85
CA ILE A 155 -24.77 2.30 6.73
C ILE A 155 -25.37 3.35 7.67
N LEU A 156 -26.69 3.55 7.63
CA LEU A 156 -27.35 4.53 8.52
C LEU A 156 -27.13 4.21 10.00
N ALA A 157 -27.23 2.93 10.38
CA ALA A 157 -26.95 2.48 11.74
C ALA A 157 -25.45 2.60 12.13
N GLY A 158 -24.56 2.66 11.16
CA GLY A 158 -23.13 2.83 11.36
C GLY A 158 -22.67 4.28 11.51
N ILE A 159 -23.46 5.29 11.07
CA ILE A 159 -23.08 6.70 11.15
C ILE A 159 -22.71 7.16 12.58
N PRO A 160 -23.43 6.78 13.64
CA PRO A 160 -23.02 7.10 15.02
C PRO A 160 -21.66 6.56 15.40
N LEU A 161 -21.27 5.38 14.85
CA LEU A 161 -19.94 4.79 15.08
C LEU A 161 -18.85 5.57 14.37
N LEU A 162 -19.09 6.03 13.13
CA LEU A 162 -18.16 6.91 12.42
C LEU A 162 -17.89 8.20 13.21
N LYS A 163 -18.94 8.79 13.80
CA LYS A 163 -18.79 9.97 14.67
C LYS A 163 -18.04 9.64 15.96
N LYS A 164 -18.39 8.52 16.61
CA LYS A 164 -17.77 8.08 17.89
C LYS A 164 -16.26 7.81 17.73
N TYR A 165 -15.90 7.06 16.69
CA TYR A 165 -14.51 6.63 16.48
C TYR A 165 -13.70 7.52 15.56
N GLY A 166 -14.34 8.34 14.72
CA GLY A 166 -13.67 9.28 13.82
C GLY A 166 -12.93 10.41 14.53
N ALA A 167 -13.28 10.67 15.80
CA ALA A 167 -12.58 11.66 16.63
C ALA A 167 -11.31 11.10 17.31
N LEU A 168 -11.12 9.78 17.31
CA LEU A 168 -10.04 9.08 18.01
C LEU A 168 -8.95 8.67 17.01
N ASN A 169 -7.71 8.60 17.48
CA ASN A 169 -6.67 7.82 16.84
C ASN A 169 -6.64 6.38 17.41
N ILE A 170 -5.78 5.54 16.84
CA ILE A 170 -5.66 4.13 17.28
C ILE A 170 -5.11 4.05 18.71
N ALA A 171 -4.18 4.92 19.10
CA ALA A 171 -3.62 4.95 20.45
C ALA A 171 -4.69 5.27 21.51
N ASP A 172 -5.55 6.28 21.24
CA ASP A 172 -6.69 6.62 22.12
C ASP A 172 -7.66 5.45 22.26
N TYR A 173 -7.87 4.72 21.17
CA TYR A 173 -8.75 3.55 21.17
C TYR A 173 -8.13 2.37 21.93
N ALA A 174 -6.86 2.07 21.69
CA ALA A 174 -6.11 1.02 22.38
C ALA A 174 -6.04 1.28 23.89
N GLY A 175 -5.93 2.55 24.30
CA GLY A 175 -5.92 2.96 25.71
C GLY A 175 -7.19 2.61 26.52
N ARG A 176 -8.26 2.18 25.86
CA ARG A 176 -9.52 1.76 26.52
C ARG A 176 -9.47 0.35 27.10
N TYR A 177 -8.50 -0.46 26.69
CA TYR A 177 -8.32 -1.83 27.16
C TYR A 177 -7.42 -1.86 28.40
N GLU A 178 -7.75 -2.70 29.35
CA GLU A 178 -6.95 -2.91 30.57
C GLU A 178 -5.75 -3.82 30.27
N ASP A 179 -5.95 -4.84 29.43
CA ASP A 179 -4.90 -5.80 29.10
C ASP A 179 -3.76 -5.16 28.27
N PRO A 180 -2.49 -5.26 28.73
CA PRO A 180 -1.37 -4.64 28.05
C PRO A 180 -1.03 -5.28 26.69
N LEU A 181 -1.31 -6.57 26.48
CA LEU A 181 -1.06 -7.24 25.20
C LEU A 181 -2.09 -6.79 24.15
N ILE A 182 -3.35 -6.61 24.53
CA ILE A 182 -4.40 -6.09 23.65
C ILE A 182 -4.08 -4.64 23.25
N ARG A 183 -3.67 -3.80 24.21
CA ARG A 183 -3.22 -2.42 23.93
C ARG A 183 -2.02 -2.40 22.98
N TYR A 184 -1.05 -3.25 23.26
CA TYR A 184 0.14 -3.38 22.41
C TYR A 184 -0.22 -3.80 21.00
N ALA A 185 -1.07 -4.80 20.82
CA ALA A 185 -1.49 -5.31 19.52
C ALA A 185 -2.17 -4.22 18.67
N PHE A 186 -3.14 -3.49 19.21
CA PHE A 186 -3.81 -2.44 18.45
C PHE A 186 -2.87 -1.29 18.09
N ASN A 187 -1.98 -0.87 19.00
CA ASN A 187 -0.99 0.17 18.72
C ASN A 187 0.02 -0.20 17.62
N ASN A 188 0.26 -1.49 17.40
CA ASN A 188 1.27 -1.98 16.45
C ASN A 188 0.69 -2.63 15.20
N LEU A 189 -0.62 -2.83 15.11
CA LEU A 189 -1.25 -3.45 13.95
C LEU A 189 -1.09 -2.59 12.67
N CYS A 190 -1.31 -1.29 12.77
CA CYS A 190 -1.24 -0.38 11.62
C CYS A 190 0.12 0.33 11.50
N ILE A 191 1.17 -0.15 12.20
CA ILE A 191 2.52 0.42 12.26
C ILE A 191 2.56 1.79 12.97
N TYR A 192 1.55 2.63 12.79
CA TYR A 192 1.43 3.95 13.42
C TYR A 192 0.11 4.08 14.16
N SER A 193 0.22 4.30 15.46
CA SER A 193 -0.93 4.46 16.37
C SER A 193 -1.65 5.81 16.22
N ASP A 194 -1.04 6.78 15.53
CA ASP A 194 -1.63 8.09 15.25
C ASP A 194 -2.66 8.08 14.12
N PHE A 195 -2.82 6.96 13.42
CA PHE A 195 -3.85 6.84 12.39
C PHE A 195 -5.25 7.00 12.98
N PRO A 196 -6.21 7.56 12.21
CA PRO A 196 -7.61 7.58 12.61
C PRO A 196 -8.07 6.17 12.97
N CYS A 197 -8.76 6.03 14.10
CA CYS A 197 -9.28 4.74 14.58
C CYS A 197 -10.22 4.08 13.55
N THR A 198 -10.88 4.87 12.69
CA THR A 198 -11.67 4.37 11.56
C THR A 198 -10.86 3.50 10.60
N THR A 199 -9.56 3.76 10.44
CA THR A 199 -8.65 2.95 9.60
C THR A 199 -8.56 1.52 10.13
N LEU A 200 -8.41 1.34 11.44
CA LEU A 200 -8.42 0.04 12.09
C LEU A 200 -9.72 -0.72 11.79
N PHE A 201 -10.86 -0.07 11.95
CA PHE A 201 -12.17 -0.71 11.71
C PHE A 201 -12.38 -1.06 10.23
N PHE A 202 -11.92 -0.24 9.28
CA PHE A 202 -11.97 -0.57 7.86
C PHE A 202 -11.12 -1.79 7.52
N PHE A 203 -9.92 -1.92 8.11
CA PHE A 203 -9.08 -3.12 7.92
C PHE A 203 -9.74 -4.36 8.50
N LEU A 204 -10.21 -4.30 9.75
CA LEU A 204 -10.88 -5.43 10.39
C LEU A 204 -12.18 -5.82 9.65
N ALA A 205 -12.93 -4.85 9.15
CA ALA A 205 -14.12 -5.10 8.32
C ALA A 205 -13.77 -5.76 6.98
N GLY A 206 -12.69 -5.31 6.34
CA GLY A 206 -12.17 -5.92 5.11
C GLY A 206 -11.73 -7.37 5.33
N PHE A 207 -11.06 -7.67 6.42
CA PHE A 207 -10.71 -9.03 6.82
C PHE A 207 -11.95 -9.88 7.10
N HIS A 208 -12.90 -9.37 7.88
CA HIS A 208 -14.15 -10.08 8.18
C HIS A 208 -14.96 -10.46 6.93
N LEU A 209 -14.90 -9.63 5.90
CA LEU A 209 -15.50 -9.93 4.60
C LEU A 209 -14.61 -10.80 3.69
N ARG A 210 -13.45 -11.28 4.17
CA ARG A 210 -12.45 -12.00 3.38
C ARG A 210 -12.11 -11.27 2.07
N SER A 211 -11.95 -9.96 2.18
CA SER A 211 -11.73 -9.06 1.03
C SER A 211 -10.40 -8.30 1.09
N SER A 212 -9.42 -8.86 1.79
CA SER A 212 -8.05 -8.37 1.88
C SER A 212 -7.06 -9.51 1.64
N GLY A 213 -7.35 -10.34 0.61
CA GLY A 213 -6.54 -11.50 0.26
C GLY A 213 -5.21 -11.13 -0.38
N TYR A 214 -4.21 -11.98 -0.15
CA TYR A 214 -2.90 -11.88 -0.81
C TYR A 214 -3.00 -12.49 -2.24
N PRO A 215 -2.58 -11.77 -3.30
CA PRO A 215 -2.57 -12.30 -4.65
C PRO A 215 -1.43 -13.30 -4.81
N GLN A 216 -1.74 -14.53 -5.19
CA GLN A 216 -0.72 -15.55 -5.44
C GLN A 216 0.26 -15.07 -6.52
N GLY A 217 1.56 -15.29 -6.27
CA GLY A 217 2.64 -14.92 -7.19
C GLY A 217 3.31 -13.58 -6.89
N SER A 218 2.90 -12.85 -5.88
CA SER A 218 3.46 -11.56 -5.40
C SER A 218 2.79 -10.30 -5.92
N SER A 219 3.16 -9.17 -5.33
CA SER A 219 2.77 -7.83 -5.78
C SER A 219 3.18 -7.55 -7.22
N LEU A 220 4.35 -8.02 -7.65
CA LEU A 220 4.79 -7.82 -9.03
C LEU A 220 3.93 -8.61 -10.02
N ALA A 221 3.56 -9.86 -9.71
CA ALA A 221 2.66 -10.65 -10.54
C ALA A 221 1.28 -9.97 -10.66
N PHE A 222 0.77 -9.41 -9.56
CA PHE A 222 -0.45 -8.63 -9.56
C PHE A 222 -0.35 -7.40 -10.49
N ALA A 223 0.73 -6.62 -10.38
CA ALA A 223 0.96 -5.46 -11.24
C ALA A 223 1.13 -5.85 -12.72
N SER A 224 1.83 -6.97 -12.99
CA SER A 224 2.02 -7.50 -14.36
C SER A 224 0.72 -8.00 -15.00
N THR A 225 -0.25 -8.46 -14.19
CA THR A 225 -1.59 -8.79 -14.70
C THR A 225 -2.31 -7.53 -15.19
N ILE A 226 -2.20 -6.41 -14.47
CA ILE A 226 -2.77 -5.13 -14.90
C ILE A 226 -2.03 -4.59 -16.15
N GLU A 227 -0.70 -4.70 -16.18
CA GLU A 227 0.10 -4.37 -17.36
C GLU A 227 -0.37 -5.14 -18.60
N ARG A 228 -0.49 -6.45 -18.48
CA ARG A 228 -0.96 -7.32 -19.58
C ARG A 228 -2.30 -6.85 -20.11
N THR A 229 -3.26 -6.53 -19.24
CA THR A 229 -4.57 -5.98 -19.66
C THR A 229 -4.42 -4.68 -20.45
N PHE A 230 -3.50 -3.80 -20.06
CA PHE A 230 -3.24 -2.56 -20.78
C PHE A 230 -2.67 -2.84 -22.19
N LEU A 231 -1.72 -3.76 -22.30
CA LEU A 231 -1.11 -4.15 -23.59
C LEU A 231 -2.10 -4.84 -24.51
N GLU A 232 -2.98 -5.72 -23.98
CA GLU A 232 -4.05 -6.37 -24.73
C GLU A 232 -5.07 -5.37 -25.32
N LEU A 233 -5.23 -4.21 -24.67
CA LEU A 233 -6.01 -3.09 -25.20
C LEU A 233 -5.23 -2.23 -26.22
N ASN A 234 -4.11 -2.72 -26.74
CA ASN A 234 -3.17 -2.01 -27.60
C ASN A 234 -2.59 -0.72 -26.97
N GLY A 235 -2.45 -0.71 -25.65
CA GLY A 235 -1.68 0.31 -24.96
C GLY A 235 -0.18 0.12 -25.18
N LYS A 236 0.62 1.16 -24.99
CA LYS A 236 2.06 1.13 -25.18
C LYS A 236 2.78 1.59 -23.91
N ILE A 237 3.82 0.85 -23.48
CA ILE A 237 4.69 1.24 -22.36
C ILE A 237 6.11 1.38 -22.86
N GLU A 238 6.69 2.55 -22.65
CA GLU A 238 8.09 2.87 -22.90
C GLU A 238 8.87 2.78 -21.58
N TYR A 239 9.52 1.64 -21.35
CA TYR A 239 10.36 1.41 -20.19
C TYR A 239 11.74 2.05 -20.31
N ARG A 240 12.38 2.34 -19.17
CA ARG A 240 13.68 3.01 -19.06
C ARG A 240 13.67 4.38 -19.76
N LYS A 241 12.51 5.03 -19.74
CA LYS A 241 12.28 6.37 -20.30
C LYS A 241 11.83 7.30 -19.19
N LYS A 242 12.80 7.92 -18.52
CA LYS A 242 12.52 8.87 -17.45
C LYS A 242 12.09 10.21 -18.05
N VAL A 243 10.95 10.70 -17.57
CA VAL A 243 10.47 12.04 -17.92
C VAL A 243 11.21 13.06 -17.06
N LYS A 244 11.84 14.02 -17.72
CA LYS A 244 12.57 15.12 -17.10
C LYS A 244 11.65 16.31 -16.83
N ARG A 245 10.80 16.64 -17.81
CA ARG A 245 9.97 17.85 -17.76
C ARG A 245 8.64 17.66 -18.50
N ILE A 246 7.59 18.33 -18.02
CA ILE A 246 6.31 18.50 -18.72
C ILE A 246 6.40 19.77 -19.56
N VAL A 247 6.14 19.64 -20.87
CA VAL A 247 6.20 20.76 -21.80
C VAL A 247 4.89 21.53 -21.73
N VAL A 248 4.96 22.80 -21.32
CA VAL A 248 3.81 23.70 -21.23
C VAL A 248 3.96 24.84 -22.22
N LYS A 249 2.91 25.10 -22.98
CA LYS A 249 2.80 26.26 -23.88
C LYS A 249 1.47 26.96 -23.67
N ASP A 250 1.50 28.25 -23.44
CA ASP A 250 0.29 29.10 -23.27
C ASP A 250 -0.70 28.54 -22.23
N GLY A 251 -0.18 28.03 -21.07
CA GLY A 251 -0.98 27.44 -20.02
C GLY A 251 -1.52 26.03 -20.30
N GLN A 252 -1.09 25.40 -21.39
CA GLN A 252 -1.51 24.04 -21.77
C GLN A 252 -0.34 23.07 -21.72
N ALA A 253 -0.54 21.89 -21.12
CA ALA A 253 0.40 20.77 -21.24
C ALA A 253 0.30 20.18 -22.66
N THR A 254 1.41 20.18 -23.39
CA THR A 254 1.45 19.79 -24.81
C THR A 254 2.35 18.60 -25.10
N GLY A 255 3.07 18.08 -24.08
CA GLY A 255 3.98 16.97 -24.21
C GLY A 255 4.88 16.79 -23.01
N ILE A 256 5.91 15.97 -23.19
CA ILE A 256 6.96 15.70 -22.21
C ILE A 256 8.34 15.81 -22.86
N GLU A 257 9.35 16.09 -22.06
CA GLU A 257 10.77 15.95 -22.40
C GLU A 257 11.36 14.81 -21.57
N LEU A 258 12.02 13.89 -22.22
CA LEU A 258 12.74 12.79 -21.57
C LEU A 258 14.15 13.22 -21.14
N ASP A 259 14.80 12.44 -20.27
CA ASP A 259 16.17 12.72 -19.80
C ASP A 259 17.20 12.74 -20.96
N ASP A 260 16.95 12.02 -22.07
CA ASP A 260 17.78 12.01 -23.27
C ASP A 260 17.52 13.20 -24.22
N GLY A 261 16.65 14.14 -23.83
CA GLY A 261 16.27 15.31 -24.61
C GLY A 261 15.17 15.06 -25.65
N THR A 262 14.68 13.82 -25.78
CA THR A 262 13.57 13.49 -26.69
C THR A 262 12.30 14.23 -26.27
N LEU A 263 11.62 14.85 -27.24
CA LEU A 263 10.35 15.52 -27.04
C LEU A 263 9.19 14.66 -27.57
N GLU A 264 8.24 14.36 -26.71
CA GLU A 264 7.02 13.62 -27.06
C GLU A 264 5.79 14.50 -26.90
N LYS A 265 4.97 14.61 -27.95
CA LYS A 265 3.76 15.43 -27.95
C LYS A 265 2.52 14.61 -27.61
N ALA A 266 1.58 15.21 -26.90
CA ALA A 266 0.26 14.63 -26.63
C ALA A 266 -0.79 15.74 -26.44
N ASP A 267 -2.06 15.35 -26.55
CA ASP A 267 -3.20 16.23 -26.31
C ASP A 267 -3.50 16.38 -24.81
N ILE A 268 -3.12 15.35 -24.03
CA ILE A 268 -3.37 15.30 -22.58
C ILE A 268 -2.18 14.62 -21.91
N ILE A 269 -1.75 15.17 -20.78
CA ILE A 269 -0.70 14.60 -19.93
C ILE A 269 -1.31 14.19 -18.58
N ILE A 270 -1.03 12.96 -18.14
CA ILE A 270 -1.41 12.45 -16.81
C ILE A 270 -0.12 12.10 -16.07
N SER A 271 0.16 12.77 -14.96
CA SER A 271 1.26 12.36 -14.07
C SER A 271 0.77 11.35 -13.03
N ALA A 272 1.30 10.14 -13.10
CA ALA A 272 1.22 9.10 -12.09
C ALA A 272 2.57 8.91 -11.37
N ALA A 273 3.50 9.83 -11.58
CA ALA A 273 4.78 9.90 -10.92
C ALA A 273 4.66 10.47 -9.49
N ASP A 274 5.79 10.61 -8.82
CA ASP A 274 5.85 11.28 -7.52
C ASP A 274 5.27 12.70 -7.59
N GLY A 275 4.48 13.06 -6.59
CA GLY A 275 3.77 14.34 -6.61
C GLY A 275 4.69 15.54 -6.42
N HIS A 276 5.73 15.43 -5.57
CA HIS A 276 6.72 16.47 -5.38
C HIS A 276 7.51 16.69 -6.67
N ALA A 277 8.06 15.62 -7.24
CA ALA A 277 8.81 15.70 -8.49
C ALA A 277 7.94 16.27 -9.64
N THR A 278 6.66 15.91 -9.69
CA THR A 278 5.73 16.46 -10.68
C THR A 278 5.58 17.97 -10.57
N LEU A 279 5.36 18.47 -9.34
CA LEU A 279 5.08 19.90 -9.10
C LEU A 279 6.34 20.77 -9.16
N PHE A 280 7.38 20.35 -8.46
CA PHE A 280 8.55 21.19 -8.21
C PHE A 280 9.66 20.98 -9.24
N ASP A 281 9.81 19.75 -9.78
CA ASP A 281 10.88 19.46 -10.75
C ASP A 281 10.36 19.49 -12.19
N MET A 282 9.30 18.72 -12.52
CA MET A 282 8.82 18.61 -13.91
C MET A 282 8.02 19.84 -14.39
N LEU A 283 7.40 20.59 -13.48
CA LEU A 283 6.62 21.81 -13.75
C LEU A 283 7.30 23.08 -13.26
N ASP A 284 8.55 23.03 -12.77
CA ASP A 284 9.33 24.15 -12.23
C ASP A 284 8.56 24.97 -11.17
N ASP A 285 7.70 24.35 -10.38
CA ASP A 285 6.89 24.97 -9.34
C ASP A 285 5.91 26.08 -9.84
N LYS A 286 5.69 26.18 -11.15
CA LYS A 286 4.92 27.28 -11.75
C LYS A 286 3.41 27.21 -11.51
N PHE A 287 2.89 26.02 -11.19
CA PHE A 287 1.46 25.75 -11.03
C PHE A 287 1.10 25.27 -9.63
N THR A 288 2.05 25.32 -8.69
CA THR A 288 1.83 24.91 -7.30
C THR A 288 1.09 26.01 -6.55
N THR A 289 -0.11 25.70 -6.02
CA THR A 289 -0.86 26.65 -5.18
C THR A 289 -0.21 26.79 -3.81
N PRO A 290 -0.43 27.94 -3.09
CA PRO A 290 0.05 28.09 -1.71
C PRO A 290 -0.35 26.92 -0.79
N THR A 291 -1.60 26.45 -0.88
CA THR A 291 -2.10 25.31 -0.10
C THR A 291 -1.35 24.01 -0.42
N LEU A 292 -1.06 23.75 -1.70
CA LEU A 292 -0.26 22.56 -2.08
C LEU A 292 1.18 22.68 -1.58
N ARG A 293 1.79 23.86 -1.69
CA ARG A 293 3.14 24.10 -1.19
C ARG A 293 3.20 23.86 0.31
N GLU A 294 2.30 24.51 1.08
CA GLU A 294 2.19 24.33 2.53
C GLU A 294 2.04 22.83 2.90
N ARG A 295 1.26 22.08 2.11
CA ARG A 295 1.10 20.63 2.33
C ARG A 295 2.44 19.89 2.22
N TYR A 296 3.23 20.13 1.19
CA TYR A 296 4.56 19.49 1.03
C TYR A 296 5.58 19.94 2.08
N GLU A 297 5.45 21.17 2.59
CA GLU A 297 6.34 21.70 3.63
C GLU A 297 6.00 21.18 5.03
N THR A 298 4.73 21.05 5.36
CA THR A 298 4.26 20.84 6.75
C THR A 298 3.71 19.45 7.03
N HIS A 299 3.16 18.76 6.01
CA HIS A 299 2.52 17.47 6.25
C HIS A 299 3.53 16.33 6.38
N PRO A 300 3.38 15.48 7.40
CA PRO A 300 4.25 14.33 7.54
C PRO A 300 4.03 13.34 6.40
N VAL A 301 5.13 12.81 5.89
CA VAL A 301 5.16 11.74 4.90
C VAL A 301 5.20 10.40 5.63
N PHE A 302 4.47 9.42 5.12
CA PHE A 302 4.57 8.06 5.62
C PHE A 302 5.99 7.56 5.39
N PRO A 303 6.74 7.27 6.47
CA PRO A 303 8.17 7.04 6.38
C PRO A 303 8.50 5.77 5.58
N PRO A 304 9.70 5.72 5.00
CA PRO A 304 10.20 4.53 4.34
C PRO A 304 10.56 3.43 5.32
N PHE A 305 10.81 2.23 4.77
CA PHE A 305 11.24 1.07 5.51
C PHE A 305 12.63 0.61 5.10
N ILE A 306 13.30 -0.05 6.05
CA ILE A 306 14.33 -1.02 5.75
C ILE A 306 13.61 -2.36 5.64
N GLN A 307 13.87 -3.11 4.59
CA GLN A 307 13.38 -4.46 4.43
C GLN A 307 14.55 -5.42 4.39
N VAL A 308 14.61 -6.32 5.37
CA VAL A 308 15.52 -7.47 5.37
C VAL A 308 14.74 -8.66 4.84
N SER A 309 15.22 -9.24 3.75
CA SER A 309 14.60 -10.38 3.09
C SER A 309 15.54 -11.58 3.16
N LEU A 310 15.02 -12.73 3.58
CA LEU A 310 15.78 -13.97 3.74
C LEU A 310 15.09 -15.11 2.98
N GLY A 311 15.86 -15.88 2.23
CA GLY A 311 15.42 -17.15 1.67
C GLY A 311 15.95 -18.27 2.53
N VAL A 312 15.07 -19.05 3.14
CA VAL A 312 15.46 -20.10 4.09
C VAL A 312 15.10 -21.50 3.64
N ASN A 313 15.97 -22.45 3.90
CA ASN A 313 15.75 -23.89 3.67
C ASN A 313 14.97 -24.51 4.84
N ARG A 314 13.75 -24.00 5.03
CA ARG A 314 12.79 -24.47 6.05
C ARG A 314 11.38 -24.30 5.52
N ASP A 315 10.56 -25.34 5.64
CA ASP A 315 9.12 -25.21 5.46
C ASP A 315 8.49 -24.61 6.73
N MET A 316 7.84 -23.46 6.57
CA MET A 316 7.14 -22.75 7.64
C MET A 316 5.61 -22.77 7.48
N SER A 317 5.06 -23.61 6.60
CA SER A 317 3.62 -23.65 6.28
C SER A 317 2.70 -23.90 7.48
N GLY A 318 3.19 -24.56 8.52
CA GLY A 318 2.46 -24.85 9.74
C GLY A 318 2.52 -23.76 10.83
N THR A 319 3.17 -22.61 10.57
CA THR A 319 3.35 -21.55 11.55
C THR A 319 2.56 -20.28 11.18
N PRO A 320 2.25 -19.40 12.14
CA PRO A 320 1.64 -18.10 11.83
C PRO A 320 2.50 -17.31 10.85
N HIS A 321 1.87 -16.77 9.79
CA HIS A 321 2.60 -16.15 8.67
C HIS A 321 3.08 -14.72 8.96
N SER A 322 2.52 -14.04 9.95
CA SER A 322 2.84 -12.65 10.30
C SER A 322 2.89 -12.51 11.82
N LEU A 323 4.04 -12.16 12.35
CA LEU A 323 4.28 -12.10 13.78
C LEU A 323 4.94 -10.78 14.18
N ASN A 324 4.50 -10.27 15.35
CA ASN A 324 5.17 -9.20 16.08
C ASN A 324 5.54 -9.76 17.46
N VAL A 325 6.83 -9.87 17.72
CA VAL A 325 7.37 -10.50 18.95
C VAL A 325 8.09 -9.44 19.75
N GLN A 326 7.63 -9.14 20.97
CA GLN A 326 8.37 -8.27 21.89
C GLN A 326 9.65 -8.97 22.34
N THR A 327 10.79 -8.32 22.12
CA THR A 327 12.10 -8.86 22.49
C THR A 327 12.40 -8.66 23.97
N ALA A 328 13.07 -9.63 24.60
CA ALA A 328 13.47 -9.53 25.99
C ALA A 328 14.45 -8.37 26.22
N VAL A 329 15.40 -8.20 25.29
CA VAL A 329 16.39 -7.13 25.28
C VAL A 329 16.16 -6.23 24.07
N PRO A 330 16.15 -4.91 24.25
CA PRO A 330 16.11 -3.98 23.13
C PRO A 330 17.34 -4.14 22.23
N PHE A 331 17.19 -3.88 20.93
CA PHE A 331 18.26 -3.93 19.94
C PHE A 331 18.25 -2.70 19.02
N GLU A 332 19.37 -2.46 18.32
CA GLU A 332 19.55 -1.24 17.53
C GLU A 332 19.49 -1.54 16.02
N ILE A 333 18.64 -0.79 15.30
CA ILE A 333 18.55 -0.81 13.84
C ILE A 333 18.54 0.62 13.30
N ALA A 334 19.54 0.96 12.49
CA ALA A 334 19.65 2.27 11.83
C ALA A 334 19.52 3.43 12.84
N GLY A 335 20.30 3.37 13.93
CA GLY A 335 20.33 4.39 14.99
C GLY A 335 19.05 4.50 15.82
N ARG A 336 18.18 3.50 15.78
CA ARG A 336 16.93 3.48 16.55
C ARG A 336 16.81 2.20 17.38
N THR A 337 16.50 2.36 18.67
CA THR A 337 16.19 1.25 19.56
C THR A 337 14.88 0.59 19.19
N ARG A 338 14.88 -0.73 19.08
CA ARG A 338 13.73 -1.59 18.84
C ARG A 338 13.45 -2.45 20.06
N GLN A 339 12.16 -2.69 20.33
CA GLN A 339 11.67 -3.54 21.42
C GLN A 339 10.84 -4.69 20.93
N ALA A 340 10.71 -4.85 19.61
CA ALA A 340 9.97 -5.92 18.97
C ALA A 340 10.55 -6.22 17.59
N LEU A 341 10.44 -7.47 17.20
CA LEU A 341 10.72 -7.97 15.88
C LEU A 341 9.40 -8.20 15.16
N TRP A 342 9.20 -7.55 14.01
CA TRP A 342 8.08 -7.84 13.13
C TRP A 342 8.57 -8.53 11.87
N TYR A 343 8.17 -9.79 11.71
CA TYR A 343 8.49 -10.55 10.52
C TYR A 343 7.28 -11.23 9.90
N GLN A 344 7.39 -11.52 8.61
CA GLN A 344 6.42 -12.29 7.85
C GLN A 344 7.13 -13.35 7.05
N HIS A 345 6.50 -14.50 6.88
CA HIS A 345 6.93 -15.52 5.94
C HIS A 345 5.84 -15.81 4.92
N PHE A 346 6.24 -16.24 3.74
CA PHE A 346 5.34 -16.45 2.62
C PHE A 346 5.25 -17.94 2.21
N ALA A 347 5.36 -18.85 3.18
CA ALA A 347 5.21 -20.30 2.95
C ALA A 347 3.84 -20.71 2.41
N PHE A 348 2.84 -19.86 2.59
CA PHE A 348 1.49 -20.05 2.07
C PHE A 348 1.39 -19.86 0.53
N ASP A 349 2.39 -19.28 -0.11
CA ASP A 349 2.49 -19.12 -1.56
C ASP A 349 3.70 -19.89 -2.12
N THR A 350 3.45 -21.10 -2.58
CA THR A 350 4.48 -22.01 -3.09
C THR A 350 5.16 -21.53 -4.38
N THR A 351 4.70 -20.44 -4.98
CA THR A 351 5.31 -19.86 -6.19
C THR A 351 6.51 -18.97 -5.90
N LEU A 352 6.70 -18.59 -4.62
CA LEU A 352 7.72 -17.63 -4.20
C LEU A 352 9.06 -18.23 -3.84
N ALA A 353 9.15 -19.56 -3.68
CA ALA A 353 10.38 -20.27 -3.34
C ALA A 353 10.40 -21.68 -3.92
N PRO A 354 11.58 -22.34 -4.00
CA PRO A 354 11.65 -23.75 -4.27
C PRO A 354 10.89 -24.59 -3.24
N PRO A 355 10.43 -25.80 -3.57
CA PRO A 355 9.68 -26.67 -2.66
C PRO A 355 10.39 -26.88 -1.31
N GLY A 356 9.64 -26.79 -0.21
CA GLY A 356 10.14 -26.96 1.15
C GLY A 356 10.95 -25.78 1.70
N LYS A 357 11.03 -24.67 0.95
CA LYS A 357 11.73 -23.44 1.34
C LYS A 357 10.76 -22.27 1.51
N THR A 358 11.20 -21.27 2.27
CA THR A 358 10.34 -20.14 2.63
C THR A 358 11.05 -18.80 2.48
N PRO A 359 10.45 -17.79 1.82
CA PRO A 359 10.91 -16.41 1.94
C PRO A 359 10.38 -15.77 3.22
N ILE A 360 11.27 -15.06 3.94
CA ILE A 360 10.96 -14.27 5.13
C ILE A 360 11.26 -12.81 4.84
N VAL A 361 10.40 -11.92 5.33
CA VAL A 361 10.59 -10.46 5.27
C VAL A 361 10.48 -9.89 6.68
N VAL A 362 11.44 -9.05 7.03
CA VAL A 362 11.46 -8.26 8.27
C VAL A 362 11.44 -6.78 7.89
N LEU A 363 10.54 -6.01 8.48
CA LEU A 363 10.39 -4.58 8.19
C LEU A 363 10.74 -3.73 9.41
N TYR A 364 11.55 -2.70 9.18
CA TYR A 364 11.86 -1.69 10.18
C TYR A 364 11.52 -0.29 9.65
N PRO A 365 10.61 0.46 10.29
CA PRO A 365 10.42 1.88 9.96
C PRO A 365 11.74 2.63 10.08
N SER A 366 12.05 3.48 9.09
CA SER A 366 13.30 4.23 9.04
C SER A 366 13.04 5.68 8.62
N ASP A 367 14.08 6.47 8.48
CA ASP A 367 14.00 7.77 7.82
C ASP A 367 15.17 7.92 6.83
N LEU A 368 14.94 8.75 5.82
CA LEU A 368 15.93 8.97 4.78
C LEU A 368 17.18 9.70 5.32
N ALA A 369 16.99 10.62 6.29
CA ALA A 369 18.09 11.46 6.80
C ALA A 369 19.20 10.64 7.45
N TRP A 370 18.90 9.49 8.08
CA TRP A 370 19.91 8.57 8.58
C TRP A 370 20.80 8.06 7.44
N TRP A 371 20.21 7.65 6.34
CA TRP A 371 20.91 7.08 5.19
C TRP A 371 21.68 8.11 4.39
N GLU A 372 21.17 9.35 4.30
CA GLU A 372 21.88 10.47 3.67
C GLU A 372 23.19 10.81 4.37
N LYS A 373 23.25 10.69 5.70
CA LYS A 373 24.49 10.87 6.47
C LYS A 373 25.57 9.83 6.13
N LEU A 374 25.16 8.61 5.82
CA LEU A 374 26.09 7.54 5.43
C LEU A 374 26.55 7.66 3.99
N GLY A 375 25.77 8.32 3.13
CA GLY A 375 26.03 8.44 1.69
C GLY A 375 25.68 7.17 0.92
N TYR A 376 25.06 7.35 -0.25
CA TYR A 376 24.68 6.23 -1.09
C TYR A 376 25.91 5.46 -1.62
N ALA A 377 25.89 4.14 -1.49
CA ALA A 377 26.93 3.20 -1.96
C ALA A 377 28.31 3.38 -1.31
N SER A 378 28.45 4.16 -0.23
CA SER A 378 29.68 4.28 0.56
C SER A 378 30.03 2.98 1.31
N GLU A 379 31.22 2.89 1.86
CA GLU A 379 31.61 1.76 2.73
C GLU A 379 30.78 1.73 4.00
N GLU A 380 30.50 2.88 4.60
CA GLU A 380 29.64 3.04 5.77
C GLU A 380 28.20 2.56 5.49
N TYR A 381 27.67 2.88 4.33
CA TYR A 381 26.35 2.39 3.90
C TYR A 381 26.32 0.86 3.78
N GLN A 382 27.35 0.24 3.20
CA GLN A 382 27.44 -1.22 3.08
C GLN A 382 27.64 -1.88 4.46
N ALA A 383 28.47 -1.28 5.31
CA ALA A 383 28.70 -1.76 6.67
C ALA A 383 27.42 -1.72 7.51
N GLU A 384 26.62 -0.64 7.40
CA GLU A 384 25.34 -0.53 8.09
C GLU A 384 24.32 -1.56 7.60
N LYS A 385 24.22 -1.80 6.28
CA LYS A 385 23.37 -2.88 5.74
C LYS A 385 23.76 -4.25 6.29
N LYS A 386 25.07 -4.53 6.37
CA LYS A 386 25.57 -5.78 6.95
C LYS A 386 25.21 -5.90 8.42
N LYS A 387 25.44 -4.85 9.20
CA LYS A 387 25.09 -4.80 10.64
C LYS A 387 23.59 -5.05 10.85
N ILE A 388 22.72 -4.45 10.05
CA ILE A 388 21.27 -4.64 10.12
C ILE A 388 20.90 -6.10 9.79
N LEU A 389 21.52 -6.68 8.78
CA LEU A 389 21.31 -8.09 8.44
C LEU A 389 21.72 -9.02 9.59
N ASP A 390 22.94 -8.84 10.10
CA ASP A 390 23.49 -9.67 11.16
C ASP A 390 22.63 -9.57 12.44
N GLU A 391 22.23 -8.36 12.85
CA GLU A 391 21.35 -8.14 14.00
C GLU A 391 19.97 -8.77 13.78
N THR A 392 19.39 -8.63 12.58
CA THR A 392 18.10 -9.25 12.26
C THR A 392 18.15 -10.78 12.37
N ILE A 393 19.25 -11.39 11.92
CA ILE A 393 19.45 -12.84 12.03
C ILE A 393 19.56 -13.25 13.51
N VAL A 394 20.28 -12.48 14.34
CA VAL A 394 20.37 -12.73 15.80
C VAL A 394 18.98 -12.70 16.45
N GLN A 395 18.16 -11.71 16.11
CA GLN A 395 16.81 -11.60 16.64
C GLN A 395 15.87 -12.71 16.14
N LEU A 396 16.00 -13.10 14.86
CA LEU A 396 15.23 -14.21 14.31
C LEU A 396 15.63 -15.55 14.93
N GLU A 397 16.90 -15.79 15.22
CA GLU A 397 17.36 -17.01 15.90
C GLU A 397 16.73 -17.20 17.27
N GLN A 398 16.45 -16.09 18.00
CA GLN A 398 15.77 -16.16 19.31
C GLN A 398 14.30 -16.60 19.19
N VAL A 399 13.60 -16.24 18.11
CA VAL A 399 12.18 -16.56 17.90
C VAL A 399 11.96 -17.78 17.01
N LEU A 400 12.94 -18.12 16.19
CA LEU A 400 12.96 -19.25 15.25
C LEU A 400 14.27 -20.06 15.42
N PRO A 401 14.47 -20.78 16.53
CA PRO A 401 15.73 -21.48 16.81
C PRO A 401 16.20 -22.37 15.64
N GLY A 402 17.48 -22.27 15.32
CA GLY A 402 18.12 -23.01 14.23
C GLY A 402 17.83 -22.43 12.83
N ILE A 403 17.34 -21.18 12.71
CA ILE A 403 17.08 -20.54 11.42
C ILE A 403 18.37 -20.10 10.72
N SER A 404 19.38 -19.65 11.50
CA SER A 404 20.60 -19.05 10.96
C SER A 404 21.35 -19.96 9.96
N PRO A 405 21.62 -21.24 10.24
CA PRO A 405 22.28 -22.13 9.28
C PRO A 405 21.42 -22.51 8.08
N GLN A 406 20.14 -22.18 8.08
CA GLN A 406 19.20 -22.48 7.00
C GLN A 406 19.02 -21.32 6.03
N ILE A 407 19.66 -20.17 6.27
CA ILE A 407 19.60 -19.01 5.37
C ILE A 407 20.47 -19.30 4.14
N GLU A 408 19.84 -19.37 2.96
CA GLU A 408 20.52 -19.58 1.68
C GLU A 408 20.79 -18.28 0.93
N THR A 409 19.98 -17.26 1.17
CA THR A 409 20.13 -15.96 0.52
C THR A 409 19.52 -14.86 1.37
N SER A 410 20.05 -13.64 1.23
CA SER A 410 19.57 -12.46 1.90
C SER A 410 19.61 -11.23 1.00
N ASP A 411 18.77 -10.25 1.29
CA ASP A 411 18.82 -8.92 0.67
C ASP A 411 18.38 -7.87 1.69
N VAL A 412 19.00 -6.70 1.67
CA VAL A 412 18.62 -5.57 2.52
C VAL A 412 18.30 -4.38 1.62
N ALA A 413 17.01 -4.09 1.48
CA ALA A 413 16.52 -2.87 0.85
C ALA A 413 16.43 -1.73 1.86
N THR A 414 16.82 -0.52 1.46
CA THR A 414 16.87 0.66 2.30
C THR A 414 16.02 1.78 1.70
N PRO A 415 15.81 2.92 2.38
CA PRO A 415 15.20 4.09 1.77
C PRO A 415 15.86 4.52 0.43
N PHE A 416 17.16 4.36 0.28
CA PHE A 416 17.82 4.61 -1.00
C PHE A 416 17.40 3.63 -2.11
N THR A 417 17.05 2.40 -1.77
CA THR A 417 16.48 1.45 -2.74
C THR A 417 15.15 1.97 -3.28
N THR A 418 14.28 2.47 -2.39
CA THR A 418 13.01 3.09 -2.77
C THR A 418 13.23 4.31 -3.67
N LEU A 419 14.10 5.24 -3.27
CA LEU A 419 14.44 6.42 -4.09
C LEU A 419 14.94 6.04 -5.48
N ARG A 420 15.86 5.07 -5.55
CA ARG A 420 16.48 4.64 -6.81
C ARG A 420 15.46 4.12 -7.83
N TYR A 421 14.48 3.36 -7.36
CA TYR A 421 13.57 2.65 -8.27
C TYR A 421 12.23 3.38 -8.48
N THR A 422 11.82 4.23 -7.56
CA THR A 422 10.49 4.89 -7.63
C THR A 422 10.57 6.41 -7.70
N HIS A 423 11.71 6.99 -7.38
CA HIS A 423 11.89 8.44 -7.24
C HIS A 423 10.91 9.10 -6.25
N ASN A 424 10.30 8.32 -5.34
CA ASN A 424 9.35 8.86 -4.36
C ASN A 424 10.05 9.84 -3.40
N TRP A 425 9.47 11.01 -3.27
CA TRP A 425 9.95 12.08 -2.39
C TRP A 425 10.16 11.59 -0.96
N LYS A 426 11.34 11.89 -0.39
CA LYS A 426 11.79 11.41 0.93
C LYS A 426 11.76 9.88 1.08
N ALA A 427 11.83 9.15 -0.02
CA ALA A 427 11.62 7.70 -0.07
C ALA A 427 10.27 7.25 0.53
N GLY A 428 9.33 8.17 0.73
CA GLY A 428 8.08 7.94 1.43
C GLY A 428 7.00 7.27 0.58
N LEU A 429 5.96 6.78 1.26
CA LEU A 429 4.85 6.10 0.59
C LEU A 429 3.70 7.06 0.22
N GLY A 430 3.80 8.35 0.55
CA GLY A 430 2.77 9.38 0.39
C GLY A 430 2.55 10.14 1.68
N PHE A 431 1.57 11.03 1.73
CA PHE A 431 1.24 11.74 2.96
C PHE A 431 0.65 10.80 4.01
N MET A 432 1.02 11.00 5.28
CA MET A 432 0.44 10.24 6.39
C MET A 432 -1.08 10.53 6.49
N MET A 433 -1.82 9.46 6.77
CA MET A 433 -3.28 9.50 6.95
C MET A 433 -3.65 10.11 8.31
N ARG A 434 -3.50 11.43 8.43
CA ARG A 434 -4.05 12.18 9.58
C ARG A 434 -5.49 12.56 9.28
N LYS A 435 -6.25 12.88 10.34
CA LYS A 435 -7.67 13.20 10.25
C LYS A 435 -7.96 14.39 9.32
N ASP A 436 -7.14 15.43 9.43
CA ASP A 436 -7.22 16.66 8.62
C ASP A 436 -6.97 16.44 7.12
N ILE A 437 -6.07 15.50 6.80
CA ILE A 437 -5.67 15.17 5.43
C ILE A 437 -6.61 14.13 4.80
N ALA A 438 -7.06 13.16 5.59
CA ALA A 438 -7.88 12.06 5.11
C ALA A 438 -9.17 12.55 4.43
N GLU A 439 -9.85 13.52 5.05
CA GLU A 439 -11.09 14.06 4.50
C GLU A 439 -10.86 14.74 3.14
N GLU A 440 -9.81 15.54 3.02
CA GLU A 440 -9.50 16.26 1.79
C GLU A 440 -9.08 15.30 0.65
N MET A 441 -8.14 14.38 0.92
CA MET A 441 -7.63 13.47 -0.11
C MET A 441 -8.67 12.44 -0.58
N PHE A 442 -9.47 11.89 0.33
CA PHE A 442 -10.47 10.88 -0.03
C PHE A 442 -11.72 11.48 -0.67
N MET A 443 -12.20 12.61 -0.13
CA MET A 443 -13.49 13.19 -0.54
C MET A 443 -13.36 14.19 -1.68
N LYS A 444 -12.23 14.92 -1.76
CA LYS A 444 -12.02 15.98 -2.76
C LYS A 444 -10.59 15.98 -3.31
N PRO A 445 -10.14 14.87 -3.94
CA PRO A 445 -8.78 14.81 -4.47
C PRO A 445 -8.55 15.85 -5.57
N GLN A 446 -7.42 16.54 -5.50
CA GLN A 446 -7.03 17.56 -6.45
C GLN A 446 -6.31 16.95 -7.65
N TYR A 447 -7.06 16.60 -8.68
CA TYR A 447 -6.53 15.98 -9.91
C TYR A 447 -5.96 16.97 -10.91
N THR A 448 -6.25 18.26 -10.80
CA THR A 448 -5.86 19.32 -11.74
C THR A 448 -5.15 20.45 -11.02
N LEU A 449 -4.36 21.21 -11.75
CA LEU A 449 -3.67 22.39 -11.24
C LEU A 449 -4.29 23.66 -11.85
N PRO A 450 -4.54 24.71 -11.06
CA PRO A 450 -5.05 25.99 -11.57
C PRO A 450 -4.09 26.59 -12.59
N GLY A 451 -4.62 27.09 -13.69
CA GLY A 451 -3.83 27.72 -14.77
C GLY A 451 -3.09 26.74 -15.68
N LEU A 452 -3.25 25.42 -15.49
CA LEU A 452 -2.68 24.40 -16.35
C LEU A 452 -3.79 23.53 -16.96
N GLU A 453 -4.01 23.65 -18.23
CA GLU A 453 -4.97 22.85 -18.99
C GLU A 453 -4.34 21.57 -19.55
N ASN A 454 -5.17 20.59 -19.88
CA ASN A 454 -4.76 19.29 -20.46
C ASN A 454 -3.78 18.49 -19.57
N PHE A 455 -3.77 18.79 -18.27
CA PHE A 455 -2.91 18.13 -17.27
C PHE A 455 -3.71 17.57 -16.13
N TYR A 456 -3.33 16.35 -15.70
CA TYR A 456 -3.94 15.66 -14.55
C TYR A 456 -2.89 14.95 -13.73
N MET A 457 -3.15 14.78 -12.44
CA MET A 457 -2.33 13.97 -11.52
C MET A 457 -3.15 12.81 -10.98
N VAL A 458 -2.52 11.65 -10.80
CA VAL A 458 -3.14 10.45 -10.18
C VAL A 458 -2.18 9.81 -9.19
N GLY A 459 -2.68 8.83 -8.44
CA GLY A 459 -1.86 8.04 -7.53
C GLY A 459 -1.95 8.47 -6.08
N GLN A 460 -1.01 7.97 -5.28
CA GLN A 460 -1.03 8.07 -3.81
C GLN A 460 -0.84 9.49 -3.28
N TRP A 461 -0.15 10.35 -4.00
CA TRP A 461 0.07 11.76 -3.63
C TRP A 461 -1.15 12.64 -3.82
N VAL A 462 -2.16 12.15 -4.54
CA VAL A 462 -3.41 12.88 -4.85
C VAL A 462 -4.60 12.33 -4.08
N LYS A 463 -4.76 10.99 -4.06
CA LYS A 463 -5.95 10.34 -3.48
C LYS A 463 -5.68 9.60 -2.17
N GLY A 464 -4.44 9.55 -1.72
CA GLY A 464 -4.06 8.88 -0.48
C GLY A 464 -3.47 7.49 -0.68
N LEU A 465 -3.03 6.91 0.45
CA LEU A 465 -2.29 5.66 0.49
C LEU A 465 -3.15 4.45 0.09
N GLY A 466 -2.48 3.48 -0.53
CA GLY A 466 -3.02 2.16 -0.82
C GLY A 466 -3.26 1.89 -2.29
N VAL A 467 -3.02 0.64 -2.65
CA VAL A 467 -3.13 0.15 -4.03
C VAL A 467 -4.51 0.42 -4.66
N PRO A 468 -5.65 0.24 -3.94
CA PRO A 468 -6.97 0.58 -4.49
C PRO A 468 -7.16 2.07 -4.75
N MET A 469 -6.62 2.93 -3.89
CA MET A 469 -6.76 4.39 -4.06
C MET A 469 -6.04 4.87 -5.31
N ALA A 470 -4.84 4.33 -5.59
CA ALA A 470 -4.12 4.61 -6.81
C ALA A 470 -4.90 4.15 -8.07
N ALA A 471 -5.49 2.96 -8.05
CA ALA A 471 -6.30 2.43 -9.13
C ALA A 471 -7.55 3.29 -9.38
N ILE A 472 -8.26 3.67 -8.32
CA ILE A 472 -9.46 4.51 -8.40
C ILE A 472 -9.12 5.91 -8.92
N ALA A 473 -7.98 6.50 -8.52
CA ALA A 473 -7.53 7.79 -9.04
C ALA A 473 -7.40 7.79 -10.57
N GLY A 474 -6.80 6.73 -11.15
CA GLY A 474 -6.72 6.58 -12.60
C GLY A 474 -8.08 6.54 -13.27
N LYS A 475 -9.04 5.77 -12.71
CA LYS A 475 -10.42 5.70 -13.21
C LYS A 475 -11.12 7.07 -13.17
N GLU A 476 -11.06 7.76 -12.03
CA GLU A 476 -11.74 9.04 -11.83
C GLU A 476 -11.20 10.13 -12.75
N VAL A 477 -9.90 10.14 -13.03
CA VAL A 477 -9.30 11.10 -13.99
C VAL A 477 -9.83 10.85 -15.40
N ILE A 478 -9.88 9.61 -15.86
CA ILE A 478 -10.43 9.34 -17.20
C ILE A 478 -11.93 9.64 -17.27
N GLN A 479 -12.69 9.44 -16.20
CA GLN A 479 -14.09 9.90 -16.12
C GLN A 479 -14.21 11.42 -16.31
N LYS A 480 -13.31 12.19 -15.68
CA LYS A 480 -13.25 13.67 -15.83
C LYS A 480 -12.90 14.06 -17.28
N ILE A 481 -11.91 13.39 -17.89
CA ILE A 481 -11.50 13.62 -19.29
C ILE A 481 -12.66 13.31 -20.25
N CYS A 482 -13.32 12.16 -20.08
CA CYS A 482 -14.49 11.80 -20.89
C CYS A 482 -15.61 12.85 -20.77
N LYS A 483 -15.86 13.35 -19.54
CA LYS A 483 -16.86 14.39 -19.31
C LYS A 483 -16.48 15.70 -20.01
N ALA A 484 -15.23 16.13 -19.93
CA ALA A 484 -14.73 17.31 -20.63
C ALA A 484 -14.86 17.17 -22.17
N ASP A 485 -14.58 15.99 -22.69
CA ASP A 485 -14.73 15.65 -24.11
C ASP A 485 -16.16 15.32 -24.52
N ARG A 486 -17.15 15.46 -23.61
CA ARG A 486 -18.57 15.12 -23.84
C ARG A 486 -18.77 13.66 -24.31
N ARG A 487 -17.95 12.74 -23.81
CA ARG A 487 -18.04 11.30 -24.10
C ARG A 487 -18.65 10.57 -22.92
N LYS A 488 -19.46 9.53 -23.23
CA LYS A 488 -19.95 8.60 -22.19
C LYS A 488 -18.79 7.69 -21.76
N PHE A 489 -18.48 7.70 -20.48
CA PHE A 489 -17.44 6.84 -19.92
C PHE A 489 -17.84 5.35 -19.99
N LYS A 490 -16.91 4.51 -20.44
CA LYS A 490 -17.00 3.05 -20.48
C LYS A 490 -16.00 2.46 -19.50
N ALA A 491 -16.46 1.57 -18.63
CA ALA A 491 -15.61 0.84 -17.68
C ALA A 491 -15.24 -0.56 -18.17
N GLU A 492 -16.12 -1.15 -19.00
CA GLU A 492 -15.97 -2.50 -19.60
C GLU A 492 -15.77 -2.40 -21.10
#